data_a8466f4691e8a7973fac0f7cd5ea30dc
#
_entry.id   a8466f4691e8a7973fac0f7cd5ea30dc
#
_cell.length_a   1.000
_cell.length_b   1.000
_cell.length_c   1.000
_cell.angle_alpha   90.00
_cell.angle_beta   90.00
_cell.angle_gamma   90.00
#
_symmetry.space_group_name_H-M   'P 1'
#
loop_
_entity.id
_entity.type
_entity.pdbx_description
1 polymer ?
#
loop_
_entity_poly.entity_id
_entity_poly.type
_entity_poly.pdbx_seq_one_letter_code
_entity_poly.pdbx_strand_id
1 'polypeptide(L)'
;MATATLAAPAPTLPAAPLSWKFYPLSGMIKAPSGAFLGNGYSGNGQGLNNPAMENVHNIGPIPRGAYYIGDFFDDDGGKGPTVCDLVPCSETETFGRCGFMIHGDNKKANHTASEGCIVAPRFIRDAMKLSPVKLLQVL
;
A
#
# COMPACT_ATOMS: atom_id res chain seq x y z
N MET A 1 47.37 -0.93 16.61
CA MET A 1 46.67 -0.84 16.33
C MET A 1 45.92 -0.74 15.70
N ALA A 2 45.64 -0.88 15.83
CA ALA A 2 44.76 -0.94 15.38
C ALA A 2 44.20 -0.77 14.79
N THR A 3 44.03 -0.66 14.77
CA THR A 3 43.25 -0.46 14.22
C THR A 3 42.63 -0.84 13.58
N ALA A 4 42.46 -1.20 13.74
CA ALA A 4 41.78 -1.64 13.18
C ALA A 4 40.79 -1.44 12.88
N THR A 5 40.65 -1.08 13.37
CA THR A 5 39.70 -0.96 13.18
C THR A 5 39.29 -0.63 12.18
N LEU A 6 39.72 -0.57 11.78
CA LEU A 6 39.32 -0.47 10.85
C LEU A 6 38.94 -1.19 10.33
N ALA A 7 39.16 -1.26 10.79
CA ALA A 7 38.68 -2.47 10.49
C ALA A 7 37.52 -2.52 9.60
N ALA A 8 37.37 -3.55 8.93
CA ALA A 8 36.11 -3.77 8.29
C ALA A 8 35.02 -3.52 9.31
N PRO A 9 34.04 -2.71 8.98
CA PRO A 9 32.89 -2.56 9.84
C PRO A 9 32.29 -3.93 10.10
N ALA A 10 31.70 -4.10 11.25
CA ALA A 10 30.94 -5.30 11.52
C ALA A 10 29.94 -5.56 10.40
N PRO A 11 29.73 -6.81 10.03
CA PRO A 11 28.69 -7.10 9.05
C PRO A 11 27.39 -6.45 9.48
N THR A 12 26.84 -5.64 8.62
CA THR A 12 25.54 -5.04 8.88
C THR A 12 24.46 -5.97 8.36
N LEU A 13 23.32 -5.97 9.03
CA LEU A 13 22.15 -6.63 8.47
C LEU A 13 21.82 -5.96 7.13
N PRO A 14 21.33 -6.71 6.15
CA PRO A 14 20.87 -6.11 4.92
C PRO A 14 19.84 -5.03 5.25
N ALA A 15 19.93 -3.93 4.55
CA ALA A 15 18.92 -2.89 4.67
C ALA A 15 17.56 -3.49 4.33
N ALA A 16 16.51 -3.04 5.02
CA ALA A 16 15.16 -3.43 4.66
C ALA A 16 14.89 -3.06 3.20
N PRO A 17 14.17 -3.88 2.45
CA PRO A 17 13.82 -3.54 1.07
C PRO A 17 13.10 -2.21 1.02
N LEU A 18 13.37 -1.42 -0.02
CA LEU A 18 12.61 -0.21 -0.27
C LEU A 18 11.16 -0.58 -0.53
N SER A 19 10.26 0.23 -0.01
CA SER A 19 8.83 0.00 -0.18
C SER A 19 8.05 1.30 -0.20
N TRP A 20 6.95 1.29 -0.93
CA TRP A 20 5.88 2.26 -0.76
C TRP A 20 5.24 2.03 0.59
N LYS A 21 4.66 3.07 1.19
CA LYS A 21 4.02 2.96 2.49
C LYS A 21 2.64 3.58 2.46
N PHE A 22 1.69 2.87 3.00
CA PHE A 22 0.33 3.36 3.21
C PHE A 22 -0.01 3.23 4.69
N TYR A 23 -0.52 4.30 5.26
CA TYR A 23 -0.91 4.36 6.67
C TYR A 23 -2.43 4.45 6.74
N PRO A 24 -3.14 3.34 7.00
CA PRO A 24 -4.60 3.36 6.98
C PRO A 24 -5.21 4.40 7.90
N LEU A 25 -4.65 4.60 9.09
CA LEU A 25 -5.24 5.52 10.07
C LEU A 25 -5.34 6.95 9.55
N SER A 26 -4.32 7.40 8.82
CA SER A 26 -4.28 8.77 8.29
C SER A 26 -4.62 8.83 6.80
N GLY A 27 -4.50 7.73 6.09
CA GLY A 27 -4.58 7.70 4.63
C GLY A 27 -3.29 8.13 3.93
N MET A 28 -2.23 8.42 4.68
CA MET A 28 -0.99 8.93 4.13
C MET A 28 -0.30 7.89 3.24
N ILE A 29 0.20 8.35 2.09
CA ILE A 29 1.00 7.53 1.17
C ILE A 29 2.39 8.14 1.04
N LYS A 30 3.41 7.32 1.27
CA LYS A 30 4.81 7.71 1.12
C LYS A 30 5.49 6.91 0.02
N ALA A 31 6.33 7.59 -0.73
CA ALA A 31 7.19 6.96 -1.73
C ALA A 31 8.29 6.14 -1.06
N PRO A 32 8.98 5.25 -1.82
CA PRO A 32 10.10 4.49 -1.27
C PRO A 32 11.20 5.34 -0.67
N SER A 33 11.37 6.56 -1.14
CA SER A 33 12.34 7.52 -0.56
C SER A 33 11.94 8.01 0.84
N GLY A 34 10.70 7.76 1.25
CA GLY A 34 10.14 8.32 2.47
C GLY A 34 9.37 9.61 2.26
N ALA A 35 9.37 10.16 1.04
CA ALA A 35 8.66 11.40 0.77
C ALA A 35 7.15 11.20 0.85
N PHE A 36 6.49 12.12 1.53
CA PHE A 36 5.04 12.16 1.56
C PHE A 36 4.52 12.61 0.19
N LEU A 37 3.63 11.83 -0.43
CA LEU A 37 3.07 12.17 -1.74
C LEU A 37 1.64 12.68 -1.66
N GLY A 38 0.86 12.19 -0.73
CA GLY A 38 -0.54 12.55 -0.63
C GLY A 38 -1.31 11.56 0.21
N ASN A 39 -2.62 11.71 0.20
CA ASN A 39 -3.51 10.85 0.97
C ASN A 39 -4.41 10.03 0.06
N GLY A 40 -4.63 8.78 0.47
CA GLY A 40 -5.67 7.94 -0.07
C GLY A 40 -6.58 7.50 1.05
N TYR A 41 -7.38 6.47 0.80
CA TYR A 41 -8.16 5.86 1.88
C TYR A 41 -8.40 4.38 1.57
N SER A 42 -8.81 3.64 2.61
CA SER A 42 -9.18 2.24 2.48
C SER A 42 -10.30 1.93 3.47
N GLY A 43 -11.26 1.12 3.04
CA GLY A 43 -12.45 0.82 3.82
C GLY A 43 -13.58 1.82 3.58
N ASN A 44 -14.71 1.56 4.21
CA ASN A 44 -15.88 2.43 4.09
C ASN A 44 -16.69 2.43 5.38
N GLY A 45 -17.57 3.42 5.51
CA GLY A 45 -18.41 3.55 6.71
C GLY A 45 -17.55 3.58 7.97
N GLN A 46 -17.89 2.73 8.94
CA GLN A 46 -17.13 2.65 10.19
C GLN A 46 -15.72 2.10 9.99
N GLY A 47 -15.48 1.39 8.89
CA GLY A 47 -14.16 0.85 8.54
C GLY A 47 -13.27 1.82 7.79
N LEU A 48 -13.76 2.98 7.39
CA LEU A 48 -12.98 3.95 6.65
C LEU A 48 -11.75 4.36 7.45
N ASN A 49 -10.57 4.05 6.91
CA ASN A 49 -9.29 4.34 7.55
C ASN A 49 -9.21 3.89 9.01
N ASN A 50 -9.86 2.77 9.31
CA ASN A 50 -9.92 2.26 10.67
C ASN A 50 -9.23 0.90 10.77
N PRO A 51 -7.93 0.85 11.14
CA PRO A 51 -7.19 -0.42 11.24
C PRO A 51 -7.80 -1.39 12.23
N ALA A 52 -8.53 -0.92 13.24
CA ALA A 52 -9.19 -1.81 14.19
C ALA A 52 -10.24 -2.70 13.53
N MET A 53 -10.70 -2.33 12.33
CA MET A 53 -11.68 -3.11 11.58
C MET A 53 -11.07 -3.82 10.36
N GLU A 54 -9.77 -3.97 10.32
CA GLU A 54 -9.09 -4.62 9.17
C GLU A 54 -9.53 -6.07 8.95
N ASN A 55 -10.11 -6.71 9.94
CA ASN A 55 -10.65 -8.07 9.83
C ASN A 55 -12.10 -8.12 9.35
N VAL A 56 -12.74 -6.98 9.12
CA VAL A 56 -14.15 -6.94 8.75
C VAL A 56 -14.28 -6.90 7.23
N HIS A 57 -14.85 -7.95 6.65
CA HIS A 57 -15.02 -8.07 5.21
C HIS A 57 -15.90 -6.93 4.67
N ASN A 58 -15.52 -6.38 3.52
CA ASN A 58 -16.24 -5.35 2.76
C ASN A 58 -16.41 -4.00 3.48
N ILE A 59 -15.92 -3.87 4.69
CA ILE A 59 -16.05 -2.66 5.51
C ILE A 59 -14.67 -2.13 5.89
N GLY A 60 -13.82 -2.99 6.42
CA GLY A 60 -12.52 -2.60 6.93
C GLY A 60 -11.54 -2.20 5.85
N PRO A 61 -10.49 -1.47 6.23
CA PRO A 61 -9.40 -1.14 5.31
C PRO A 61 -8.59 -2.39 4.98
N ILE A 62 -7.69 -2.23 4.02
CA ILE A 62 -6.73 -3.29 3.69
C ILE A 62 -5.95 -3.68 4.96
N PRO A 63 -5.83 -4.98 5.25
CA PRO A 63 -5.07 -5.42 6.43
C PRO A 63 -3.62 -4.96 6.40
N ARG A 64 -3.10 -4.64 7.57
CA ARG A 64 -1.69 -4.24 7.70
C ARG A 64 -0.78 -5.40 7.34
N GLY A 65 0.35 -5.08 6.72
CA GLY A 65 1.33 -6.06 6.27
C GLY A 65 1.97 -5.65 4.96
N ALA A 66 2.72 -6.57 4.36
CA ALA A 66 3.42 -6.35 3.12
C ALA A 66 2.64 -6.94 1.94
N TYR A 67 2.67 -6.23 0.83
CA TYR A 67 1.99 -6.62 -0.41
C TYR A 67 2.90 -6.39 -1.59
N TYR A 68 2.84 -7.29 -2.57
CA TYR A 68 3.44 -7.05 -3.87
C TYR A 68 2.50 -6.22 -4.74
N ILE A 69 3.06 -5.23 -5.40
CA ILE A 69 2.33 -4.37 -6.34
C ILE A 69 2.37 -5.05 -7.69
N GLY A 70 1.21 -5.46 -8.21
CA GLY A 70 1.12 -6.09 -9.52
C GLY A 70 1.27 -5.11 -10.65
N ASP A 71 1.25 -5.63 -11.87
CA ASP A 71 1.32 -4.79 -13.06
C ASP A 71 0.07 -3.92 -13.16
N PHE A 72 0.27 -2.66 -13.54
CA PHE A 72 -0.84 -1.74 -13.71
C PHE A 72 -1.57 -2.02 -15.02
N PHE A 73 -2.88 -1.89 -15.01
CA PHE A 73 -3.73 -2.11 -16.17
C PHE A 73 -4.93 -1.16 -16.11
N ASP A 74 -5.67 -1.11 -17.22
CA ASP A 74 -6.91 -0.35 -17.27
C ASP A 74 -8.07 -1.34 -17.16
N ASP A 75 -8.92 -1.11 -16.16
CA ASP A 75 -10.06 -1.97 -15.86
C ASP A 75 -11.33 -1.32 -16.40
N ASP A 76 -11.51 -1.43 -17.70
CA ASP A 76 -12.65 -0.83 -18.40
C ASP A 76 -13.96 -1.46 -17.91
N GLY A 77 -14.88 -0.60 -17.49
CA GLY A 77 -16.16 -1.06 -16.93
C GLY A 77 -16.10 -1.52 -15.48
N GLY A 78 -14.92 -1.48 -14.85
CA GLY A 78 -14.74 -1.84 -13.45
C GLY A 78 -14.15 -0.68 -12.66
N LYS A 79 -12.90 -0.86 -12.21
CA LYS A 79 -12.24 0.13 -11.33
C LYS A 79 -11.58 1.29 -12.09
N GLY A 80 -11.63 1.26 -13.43
CA GLY A 80 -11.15 2.36 -14.27
C GLY A 80 -9.68 2.24 -14.65
N PRO A 81 -9.09 3.33 -15.14
CA PRO A 81 -7.71 3.29 -15.63
C PRO A 81 -6.70 3.27 -14.49
N THR A 82 -5.54 2.71 -14.81
CA THR A 82 -4.33 2.73 -13.97
C THR A 82 -4.59 2.16 -12.58
N VAL A 83 -4.88 0.87 -12.56
CA VAL A 83 -5.14 0.11 -11.35
C VAL A 83 -4.21 -1.10 -11.29
N CYS A 84 -4.03 -1.68 -10.13
CA CYS A 84 -3.27 -2.92 -10.02
C CYS A 84 -3.77 -3.75 -8.83
N ASP A 85 -3.46 -5.05 -8.92
CA ASP A 85 -3.68 -5.95 -7.80
C ASP A 85 -2.59 -5.77 -6.75
N LEU A 86 -2.98 -5.93 -5.50
CA LEU A 86 -2.06 -5.99 -4.37
C LEU A 86 -2.10 -7.41 -3.83
N VAL A 87 -0.98 -8.11 -3.96
CA VAL A 87 -0.89 -9.52 -3.57
C VAL A 87 -0.21 -9.60 -2.21
N PRO A 88 -0.91 -10.11 -1.17
CA PRO A 88 -0.30 -10.17 0.15
C PRO A 88 0.91 -11.10 0.16
N CYS A 89 1.97 -10.67 0.83
CA CYS A 89 3.10 -11.53 1.11
C CYS A 89 2.69 -12.62 2.10
N SER A 90 3.47 -13.71 2.16
CA SER A 90 3.07 -14.89 2.92
C SER A 90 2.85 -14.63 4.41
N GLU A 91 3.54 -13.63 4.98
CA GLU A 91 3.42 -13.31 6.40
C GLU A 91 2.27 -12.36 6.71
N THR A 92 1.58 -11.86 5.68
CA THR A 92 0.50 -10.90 5.87
C THR A 92 -0.78 -11.60 6.27
N GLU A 93 -1.32 -11.24 7.43
CA GLU A 93 -2.60 -11.77 7.88
C GLU A 93 -3.73 -11.03 7.16
N THR A 94 -4.51 -11.73 6.37
CA THR A 94 -5.60 -11.13 5.60
C THR A 94 -6.99 -11.45 6.15
N PHE A 95 -7.08 -12.25 7.20
CA PHE A 95 -8.34 -12.62 7.85
C PHE A 95 -9.33 -13.28 6.88
N GLY A 96 -8.81 -14.06 5.93
CA GLY A 96 -9.64 -14.70 4.90
C GLY A 96 -10.14 -13.75 3.82
N ARG A 97 -9.72 -12.50 3.83
CA ARG A 97 -10.08 -11.51 2.82
C ARG A 97 -9.13 -11.59 1.64
N CYS A 98 -9.58 -11.18 0.47
CA CYS A 98 -8.79 -11.20 -0.77
C CYS A 98 -9.29 -10.15 -1.75
N GLY A 99 -8.63 -10.09 -2.92
CA GLY A 99 -9.05 -9.16 -3.96
C GLY A 99 -8.62 -7.73 -3.71
N PHE A 100 -7.51 -7.53 -3.00
CA PHE A 100 -7.00 -6.18 -2.73
C PHE A 100 -6.42 -5.55 -3.99
N MET A 101 -6.71 -4.28 -4.18
CA MET A 101 -6.24 -3.50 -5.32
C MET A 101 -5.90 -2.08 -4.89
N ILE A 102 -5.19 -1.37 -5.76
CA ILE A 102 -5.10 0.08 -5.70
C ILE A 102 -5.83 0.62 -6.93
N HIS A 103 -6.73 1.58 -6.72
CA HIS A 103 -7.51 2.17 -7.81
C HIS A 103 -7.88 3.61 -7.48
N GLY A 104 -8.58 4.26 -8.40
CA GLY A 104 -9.06 5.63 -8.21
C GLY A 104 -10.39 5.68 -7.49
N ASP A 105 -10.76 6.90 -7.12
CA ASP A 105 -12.04 7.14 -6.46
C ASP A 105 -13.20 6.99 -7.44
N ASN A 106 -14.41 6.84 -6.90
CA ASN A 106 -15.62 6.87 -7.73
C ASN A 106 -16.00 8.33 -8.03
N LYS A 107 -16.99 8.50 -8.92
CA LYS A 107 -17.42 9.84 -9.33
C LYS A 107 -18.04 10.66 -8.19
N LYS A 108 -18.52 9.99 -7.16
CA LYS A 108 -19.13 10.67 -6.00
C LYS A 108 -18.09 11.31 -5.10
N ALA A 109 -16.85 10.77 -5.10
CA ALA A 109 -15.73 11.25 -4.29
C ALA A 109 -16.12 11.46 -2.82
N ASN A 110 -16.93 10.55 -2.27
CA ASN A 110 -17.45 10.64 -0.90
C ASN A 110 -16.94 9.51 -0.01
N HIS A 111 -15.77 8.94 -0.34
CA HIS A 111 -15.13 7.88 0.40
C HIS A 111 -15.93 6.56 0.46
N THR A 112 -16.63 6.24 -0.64
CA THR A 112 -17.43 5.01 -0.72
C THR A 112 -16.93 4.02 -1.77
N ALA A 113 -15.75 4.25 -2.36
CA ALA A 113 -15.25 3.42 -3.46
C ALA A 113 -14.47 2.19 -2.97
N SER A 114 -14.27 2.02 -1.66
CA SER A 114 -13.43 0.95 -1.14
C SER A 114 -14.21 -0.02 -0.28
N GLU A 115 -14.00 -1.31 -0.53
CA GLU A 115 -14.42 -2.41 0.36
C GLU A 115 -13.19 -3.12 0.92
N GLY A 116 -12.04 -2.44 0.93
CA GLY A 116 -10.76 -2.97 1.38
C GLY A 116 -9.61 -2.69 0.42
N CYS A 117 -9.89 -2.13 -0.74
CA CYS A 117 -8.85 -1.64 -1.65
C CYS A 117 -8.30 -0.31 -1.17
N ILE A 118 -7.13 0.07 -1.67
CA ILE A 118 -6.61 1.41 -1.45
C ILE A 118 -7.10 2.30 -2.59
N VAL A 119 -7.75 3.39 -2.24
CA VAL A 119 -8.13 4.43 -3.21
C VAL A 119 -7.09 5.53 -3.13
N ALA A 120 -6.41 5.79 -4.25
CA ALA A 120 -5.31 6.75 -4.31
C ALA A 120 -5.46 7.68 -5.52
N PRO A 121 -4.95 8.91 -5.43
CA PRO A 121 -4.97 9.84 -6.55
C PRO A 121 -4.23 9.30 -7.76
N ARG A 122 -4.62 9.76 -8.94
CA ARG A 122 -4.04 9.30 -10.20
C ARG A 122 -2.54 9.53 -10.24
N PHE A 123 -2.06 10.70 -9.79
CA PHE A 123 -0.64 11.00 -9.86
C PHE A 123 0.21 10.04 -9.01
N ILE A 124 -0.33 9.54 -7.90
CA ILE A 124 0.35 8.55 -7.06
C ILE A 124 0.35 7.21 -7.77
N ARG A 125 -0.77 6.79 -8.35
CA ARG A 125 -0.85 5.54 -9.11
C ARG A 125 0.08 5.55 -10.31
N ASP A 126 0.19 6.67 -11.01
CA ASP A 126 1.14 6.82 -12.11
C ASP A 126 2.59 6.72 -11.62
N ALA A 127 2.91 7.31 -10.49
CA ALA A 127 4.24 7.21 -9.89
C ALA A 127 4.58 5.77 -9.52
N MET A 128 3.63 5.05 -8.93
CA MET A 128 3.82 3.64 -8.58
C MET A 128 4.03 2.79 -9.82
N LYS A 129 3.27 3.06 -10.88
CA LYS A 129 3.40 2.34 -12.15
C LYS A 129 4.79 2.47 -12.74
N LEU A 130 5.39 3.66 -12.67
CA LEU A 130 6.71 3.94 -13.23
C LEU A 130 7.85 3.51 -12.30
N SER A 131 7.57 3.24 -11.04
CA SER A 131 8.59 2.89 -10.06
C SER A 131 9.05 1.44 -10.25
N PRO A 132 10.37 1.16 -10.11
CA PRO A 132 10.85 -0.21 -10.06
C PRO A 132 10.54 -0.88 -8.72
N VAL A 133 10.14 -0.12 -7.71
CA VAL A 133 9.82 -0.66 -6.38
C VAL A 133 8.39 -1.16 -6.39
N LYS A 134 8.22 -2.48 -6.23
CA LYS A 134 6.91 -3.15 -6.30
C LYS A 134 6.53 -3.78 -4.97
N LEU A 135 7.02 -3.22 -3.88
CA LEU A 135 6.66 -3.63 -2.53
C LEU A 135 5.91 -2.49 -1.85
N LEU A 136 4.80 -2.82 -1.22
CA LEU A 136 4.00 -1.89 -0.43
C LEU A 136 3.90 -2.40 1.00
N GLN A 137 4.16 -1.52 1.95
CA GLN A 137 3.94 -1.78 3.36
C GLN A 137 2.68 -1.04 3.80
N VAL A 138 1.72 -1.77 4.35
CA VAL A 138 0.54 -1.18 4.99
C VAL A 138 0.82 -1.17 6.48
N LEU A 139 0.93 -0.01 7.04
CA LEU A 139 1.40 0.22 8.41
C LEU A 139 0.29 0.84 9.26
#